data_0481fd9bcb8854ed3b7e0f2c24544bb4
#
_entry.id   0481fd9bcb8854ed3b7e0f2c24544bb4
#
_cell.length_a   1.000
_cell.length_b   1.000
_cell.length_c   1.000
_cell.angle_alpha   90.00
_cell.angle_beta   90.00
_cell.angle_gamma   90.00
#
_symmetry.space_group_name_H-M   'P 1'
#
loop_
_entity.id
_entity.type
_entity.pdbx_description
1 polymer ?
#
loop_
_entity_poly.entity_id
_entity_poly.type
_entity_poly.pdbx_seq_one_letter_code
_entity_poly.pdbx_strand_id
1 'polypeptide(L)'
;SVLTLHALKNYQNYLDFDLVAVSVDEGIEGYRQHGIDAAIDNAEKLDVKLVQKSFKIEEGFALDDIYSGFKSACIPCGVFRRNILNKTAYDLGADKIATGHNLDDEIQSFLMSFARGDLIKFSKFGPELDVIHPKLIPRIKPLWNTPEKEVGTWAILNDINIHLDECPYSHLSLRAKIKEFLNNNEDIYPGIKNNIMESFQKILTFESDIPSN
;
A
#
# COMPACT_ATOMS: atom_id res chain seq x y z
N SER A 1 -4.02 5.05 2.75
CA SER A 1 -5.22 4.18 2.86
C SER A 1 -6.47 4.97 3.23
N VAL A 2 -6.41 5.91 4.17
CA VAL A 2 -7.60 6.73 4.54
C VAL A 2 -8.10 7.54 3.35
N LEU A 3 -7.24 8.27 2.62
CA LEU A 3 -7.65 8.99 1.40
C LEU A 3 -8.30 8.05 0.37
N THR A 4 -7.78 6.83 0.20
CA THR A 4 -8.38 5.83 -0.69
C THR A 4 -9.81 5.51 -0.28
N LEU A 5 -10.07 5.35 1.03
CA LEU A 5 -11.41 5.09 1.54
C LEU A 5 -12.36 6.25 1.25
N HIS A 6 -11.95 7.48 1.52
CA HIS A 6 -12.73 8.69 1.22
C HIS A 6 -13.01 8.85 -0.28
N ALA A 7 -12.00 8.65 -1.12
CA ALA A 7 -12.14 8.71 -2.57
C ALA A 7 -13.15 7.68 -3.07
N LEU A 8 -13.03 6.41 -2.66
CA LEU A 8 -13.95 5.35 -3.07
C LEU A 8 -15.37 5.59 -2.54
N LYS A 9 -15.52 6.07 -1.31
CA LYS A 9 -16.85 6.45 -0.79
C LYS A 9 -17.50 7.55 -1.63
N ASN A 10 -16.70 8.54 -2.05
CA ASN A 10 -17.22 9.60 -2.92
C ASN A 10 -17.60 9.06 -4.32
N TYR A 11 -16.81 8.09 -4.85
CA TYR A 11 -17.12 7.46 -6.13
C TYR A 11 -18.40 6.62 -6.12
N GLN A 12 -18.90 6.15 -4.96
CA GLN A 12 -20.21 5.50 -4.84
C GLN A 12 -21.37 6.40 -5.28
N ASN A 13 -21.20 7.74 -5.35
CA ASN A 13 -22.20 8.65 -5.89
C ASN A 13 -22.34 8.55 -7.42
N TYR A 14 -21.38 7.94 -8.10
CA TYR A 14 -21.30 7.85 -9.56
C TYR A 14 -21.30 6.42 -10.08
N LEU A 15 -20.87 5.48 -9.27
CA LEU A 15 -20.71 4.06 -9.62
C LEU A 15 -21.39 3.20 -8.56
N ASP A 16 -22.12 2.19 -9.00
CA ASP A 16 -22.79 1.22 -8.13
C ASP A 16 -21.81 0.12 -7.73
N PHE A 17 -21.37 0.12 -6.49
CA PHE A 17 -20.54 -0.93 -5.88
C PHE A 17 -20.64 -0.91 -4.35
N ASP A 18 -20.44 -2.08 -3.74
CA ASP A 18 -20.35 -2.20 -2.30
C ASP A 18 -18.92 -1.88 -1.82
N LEU A 19 -18.79 -1.15 -0.71
CA LEU A 19 -17.50 -0.77 -0.12
C LEU A 19 -17.39 -1.31 1.30
N VAL A 20 -16.32 -2.08 1.55
CA VAL A 20 -15.96 -2.59 2.88
C VAL A 20 -14.52 -2.21 3.17
N ALA A 21 -14.28 -1.58 4.31
CA ALA A 21 -12.94 -1.31 4.80
C ALA A 21 -12.37 -2.51 5.57
N VAL A 22 -11.09 -2.79 5.40
CA VAL A 22 -10.39 -3.85 6.16
C VAL A 22 -9.16 -3.25 6.82
N SER A 23 -9.06 -3.38 8.15
CA SER A 23 -7.88 -3.04 8.95
C SER A 23 -7.24 -4.32 9.48
N VAL A 24 -5.91 -4.40 9.38
CA VAL A 24 -5.13 -5.54 9.89
C VAL A 24 -4.22 -5.04 11.00
N ASP A 25 -4.31 -5.65 12.16
CA ASP A 25 -3.41 -5.45 13.28
C ASP A 25 -2.26 -6.46 13.18
N GLU A 26 -1.06 -5.99 13.01
CA GLU A 26 0.14 -6.82 12.93
C GLU A 26 0.69 -7.23 14.29
N GLY A 27 0.19 -6.65 15.38
CA GLY A 27 0.67 -6.89 16.74
C GLY A 27 2.05 -6.26 16.98
N ILE A 28 2.16 -4.96 16.69
CA ILE A 28 3.32 -4.13 17.03
C ILE A 28 2.94 -3.28 18.23
N GLU A 29 3.53 -3.60 19.38
CA GLU A 29 3.20 -2.93 20.64
C GLU A 29 3.51 -1.43 20.61
N GLY A 30 2.62 -0.62 21.18
CA GLY A 30 2.75 0.84 21.26
C GLY A 30 2.60 1.60 19.93
N TYR A 31 2.43 0.90 18.80
CA TYR A 31 2.35 1.52 17.48
C TYR A 31 0.98 1.37 16.82
N ARG A 32 0.43 0.15 16.80
CA ARG A 32 -0.68 -0.17 15.90
C ARG A 32 -2.03 0.39 16.35
N GLN A 33 -2.24 0.60 17.65
CA GLN A 33 -3.53 1.04 18.20
C GLN A 33 -4.01 2.36 17.59
N HIS A 34 -3.15 3.36 17.50
CA HIS A 34 -3.50 4.66 16.91
C HIS A 34 -3.98 4.56 15.46
N GLY A 35 -3.36 3.65 14.69
CA GLY A 35 -3.79 3.41 13.29
C GLY A 35 -5.13 2.68 13.20
N ILE A 36 -5.44 1.83 14.17
CA ILE A 36 -6.75 1.15 14.29
C ILE A 36 -7.81 2.16 14.66
N ASP A 37 -7.57 3.00 15.67
CA ASP A 37 -8.50 4.03 16.11
C ASP A 37 -8.84 5.01 14.98
N ALA A 38 -7.83 5.43 14.22
CA ALA A 38 -8.03 6.25 13.03
C ALA A 38 -8.85 5.53 11.94
N ALA A 39 -8.66 4.22 11.76
CA ALA A 39 -9.45 3.44 10.79
C ALA A 39 -10.92 3.31 11.22
N ILE A 40 -11.18 3.13 12.51
CA ILE A 40 -12.53 3.07 13.08
C ILE A 40 -13.24 4.42 12.88
N ASP A 41 -12.62 5.50 13.33
CA ASP A 41 -13.18 6.86 13.23
C ASP A 41 -13.54 7.23 11.79
N ASN A 42 -12.66 6.97 10.83
CA ASN A 42 -12.95 7.25 9.43
C ASN A 42 -14.04 6.35 8.84
N ALA A 43 -14.07 5.08 9.19
CA ALA A 43 -15.11 4.16 8.72
C ALA A 43 -16.50 4.56 9.26
N GLU A 44 -16.59 4.95 10.53
CA GLU A 44 -17.82 5.44 11.16
C GLU A 44 -18.29 6.75 10.52
N LYS A 45 -17.41 7.74 10.33
CA LYS A 45 -17.74 9.03 9.70
C LYS A 45 -18.24 8.88 8.25
N LEU A 46 -17.75 7.87 7.55
CA LEU A 46 -18.11 7.60 6.17
C LEU A 46 -19.28 6.62 6.02
N ASP A 47 -19.80 6.09 7.12
CA ASP A 47 -20.80 5.02 7.10
C ASP A 47 -20.35 3.87 6.19
N VAL A 48 -19.14 3.35 6.45
CA VAL A 48 -18.54 2.21 5.76
C VAL A 48 -18.28 1.09 6.75
N LYS A 49 -18.72 -0.12 6.42
CA LYS A 49 -18.45 -1.31 7.24
C LYS A 49 -16.96 -1.52 7.37
N LEU A 50 -16.46 -1.64 8.61
CA LEU A 50 -15.07 -1.98 8.91
C LEU A 50 -14.94 -3.42 9.39
N VAL A 51 -14.09 -4.20 8.74
CA VAL A 51 -13.68 -5.54 9.18
C VAL A 51 -12.27 -5.43 9.77
N GLN A 52 -12.15 -5.80 11.04
CA GLN A 52 -10.85 -5.82 11.72
C GLN A 52 -10.31 -7.25 11.77
N LYS A 53 -9.04 -7.40 11.43
CA LYS A 53 -8.29 -8.66 11.47
C LYS A 53 -7.00 -8.44 12.24
N SER A 54 -6.43 -9.49 12.83
CA SER A 54 -5.13 -9.41 13.47
C SER A 54 -4.27 -10.64 13.18
N PHE A 55 -2.96 -10.47 13.17
CA PHE A 55 -2.02 -11.59 13.04
C PHE A 55 -2.23 -12.62 14.15
N LYS A 56 -2.50 -12.15 15.38
CA LYS A 56 -2.72 -13.03 16.53
C LYS A 56 -3.91 -13.96 16.36
N ILE A 57 -5.00 -13.46 15.77
CA ILE A 57 -6.23 -14.25 15.55
C ILE A 57 -6.09 -15.14 14.31
N GLU A 58 -5.58 -14.60 13.21
CA GLU A 58 -5.56 -15.29 11.91
C GLU A 58 -4.38 -16.28 11.79
N GLU A 59 -3.22 -15.97 12.41
CA GLU A 59 -1.97 -16.71 12.26
C GLU A 59 -1.45 -17.30 13.60
N GLY A 60 -2.00 -16.89 14.74
CA GLY A 60 -1.63 -17.40 16.06
C GLY A 60 -0.44 -16.68 16.74
N PHE A 61 0.10 -15.62 16.16
CA PHE A 61 1.23 -14.86 16.69
C PHE A 61 1.10 -13.35 16.38
N ALA A 62 1.84 -12.52 17.13
CA ALA A 62 2.07 -11.12 16.80
C ALA A 62 3.36 -10.96 15.99
N LEU A 63 3.52 -9.88 15.24
CA LEU A 63 4.76 -9.60 14.52
C LEU A 63 5.95 -9.51 15.47
N ASP A 64 5.73 -8.91 16.64
CA ASP A 64 6.75 -8.76 17.70
C ASP A 64 7.26 -10.11 18.23
N ASP A 65 6.46 -11.17 18.13
CA ASP A 65 6.86 -12.51 18.58
C ASP A 65 7.86 -13.18 17.61
N ILE A 66 7.81 -12.81 16.31
CA ILE A 66 8.50 -13.59 15.27
C ILE A 66 9.57 -12.81 14.50
N TYR A 67 9.57 -11.47 14.53
CA TYR A 67 10.41 -10.67 13.64
C TYR A 67 11.90 -10.94 13.78
N SER A 68 12.37 -11.33 14.97
CA SER A 68 13.78 -11.60 15.25
C SER A 68 14.35 -12.78 14.45
N GLY A 69 13.49 -13.69 13.97
CA GLY A 69 13.87 -14.80 13.09
C GLY A 69 14.09 -14.41 11.61
N PHE A 70 13.91 -13.15 11.25
CA PHE A 70 13.99 -12.67 9.87
C PHE A 70 15.04 -11.57 9.70
N LYS A 71 15.58 -11.43 8.49
CA LYS A 71 16.53 -10.34 8.16
C LYS A 71 15.91 -8.94 8.29
N SER A 72 14.59 -8.84 8.24
CA SER A 72 13.82 -7.61 8.41
C SER A 72 12.39 -7.96 8.79
N ALA A 73 11.81 -7.25 9.76
CA ALA A 73 10.42 -7.40 10.17
C ALA A 73 9.43 -7.13 9.02
N CYS A 74 9.82 -6.32 8.05
CA CYS A 74 8.98 -6.02 6.88
C CYS A 74 8.71 -7.25 5.98
N ILE A 75 9.57 -8.28 6.02
CA ILE A 75 9.39 -9.49 5.21
C ILE A 75 8.17 -10.29 5.69
N PRO A 76 8.13 -10.82 6.93
CA PRO A 76 6.96 -11.54 7.44
C PRO A 76 5.72 -10.63 7.49
N CYS A 77 5.85 -9.39 7.95
CA CYS A 77 4.75 -8.43 7.97
C CYS A 77 4.05 -8.31 6.61
N GLY A 78 4.82 -8.10 5.55
CA GLY A 78 4.27 -7.96 4.20
C GLY A 78 3.62 -9.25 3.66
N VAL A 79 4.15 -10.43 4.00
CA VAL A 79 3.59 -11.72 3.58
C VAL A 79 2.25 -11.96 4.27
N PHE A 80 2.22 -11.95 5.59
CA PHE A 80 1.02 -12.25 6.36
C PHE A 80 -0.09 -11.23 6.14
N ARG A 81 0.23 -9.93 6.12
CA ARG A 81 -0.77 -8.88 5.83
C ARG A 81 -1.43 -9.08 4.47
N ARG A 82 -0.65 -9.39 3.41
CA ARG A 82 -1.23 -9.65 2.09
C ARG A 82 -2.08 -10.91 2.06
N ASN A 83 -1.68 -11.96 2.78
CA ASN A 83 -2.45 -13.18 2.90
C ASN A 83 -3.80 -12.93 3.59
N ILE A 84 -3.79 -12.28 4.76
CA ILE A 84 -5.00 -11.94 5.51
C ILE A 84 -5.94 -11.05 4.69
N LEU A 85 -5.42 -10.00 4.05
CA LEU A 85 -6.23 -9.14 3.19
C LEU A 85 -6.86 -9.90 2.03
N ASN A 86 -6.10 -10.77 1.36
CA ASN A 86 -6.63 -11.55 0.24
C ASN A 86 -7.69 -12.56 0.70
N LYS A 87 -7.43 -13.30 1.79
CA LYS A 87 -8.38 -14.23 2.38
C LYS A 87 -9.67 -13.52 2.80
N THR A 88 -9.55 -12.39 3.50
CA THR A 88 -10.71 -11.60 3.92
C THR A 88 -11.54 -11.11 2.71
N ALA A 89 -10.89 -10.60 1.68
CA ALA A 89 -11.57 -10.16 0.47
C ALA A 89 -12.26 -11.33 -0.26
N TYR A 90 -11.61 -12.49 -0.36
CA TYR A 90 -12.20 -13.68 -0.92
C TYR A 90 -13.44 -14.14 -0.14
N ASP A 91 -13.35 -14.19 1.19
CA ASP A 91 -14.45 -14.61 2.07
C ASP A 91 -15.63 -13.62 2.03
N LEU A 92 -15.37 -12.35 1.75
CA LEU A 92 -16.40 -11.32 1.54
C LEU A 92 -17.00 -11.33 0.12
N GLY A 93 -16.48 -12.14 -0.79
CA GLY A 93 -16.89 -12.15 -2.20
C GLY A 93 -16.52 -10.86 -2.95
N ALA A 94 -15.44 -10.19 -2.54
CA ALA A 94 -15.02 -8.95 -3.17
C ALA A 94 -14.42 -9.19 -4.56
N ASP A 95 -14.73 -8.32 -5.51
CA ASP A 95 -14.19 -8.35 -6.87
C ASP A 95 -12.80 -7.72 -6.94
N LYS A 96 -12.50 -6.75 -6.07
CA LYS A 96 -11.23 -6.01 -6.05
C LYS A 96 -10.79 -5.62 -4.64
N ILE A 97 -9.47 -5.54 -4.43
CA ILE A 97 -8.87 -4.98 -3.22
C ILE A 97 -8.24 -3.62 -3.60
N ALA A 98 -8.80 -2.53 -3.11
CA ALA A 98 -8.19 -1.22 -3.24
C ALA A 98 -7.14 -1.01 -2.15
N THR A 99 -5.96 -0.56 -2.52
CA THR A 99 -4.87 -0.27 -1.58
C THR A 99 -4.45 1.18 -1.68
N GLY A 100 -4.01 1.77 -0.57
CA GLY A 100 -3.56 3.15 -0.50
C GLY A 100 -2.13 3.39 -0.98
N HIS A 101 -1.60 2.52 -1.85
CA HIS A 101 -0.29 2.76 -2.46
C HIS A 101 -0.36 3.99 -3.37
N ASN A 102 0.61 4.87 -3.21
CA ASN A 102 0.72 6.14 -3.90
C ASN A 102 1.93 6.17 -4.84
N LEU A 103 2.18 7.31 -5.51
CA LEU A 103 3.32 7.50 -6.40
C LEU A 103 4.66 7.17 -5.74
N ASP A 104 4.87 7.65 -4.51
CA ASP A 104 6.10 7.43 -3.75
C ASP A 104 6.34 5.94 -3.46
N ASP A 105 5.29 5.20 -3.10
CA ASP A 105 5.36 3.75 -2.85
C ASP A 105 5.79 2.97 -4.10
N GLU A 106 5.26 3.36 -5.25
CA GLU A 106 5.57 2.70 -6.52
C GLU A 106 7.01 2.96 -6.94
N ILE A 107 7.46 4.21 -6.90
CA ILE A 107 8.84 4.58 -7.25
C ILE A 107 9.83 3.90 -6.29
N GLN A 108 9.56 3.92 -4.98
CA GLN A 108 10.38 3.21 -3.99
C GLN A 108 10.46 1.72 -4.31
N SER A 109 9.33 1.09 -4.63
CA SER A 109 9.28 -0.34 -4.96
C SER A 109 10.01 -0.65 -6.25
N PHE A 110 9.91 0.22 -7.26
CA PHE A 110 10.67 0.14 -8.50
C PHE A 110 12.17 0.20 -8.24
N LEU A 111 12.64 1.26 -7.58
CA LEU A 111 14.07 1.45 -7.29
C LEU A 111 14.65 0.32 -6.43
N MET A 112 13.86 -0.21 -5.48
CA MET A 112 14.25 -1.39 -4.70
C MET A 112 14.43 -2.63 -5.56
N SER A 113 13.55 -2.85 -6.53
CA SER A 113 13.62 -4.00 -7.44
C SER A 113 14.79 -3.85 -8.41
N PHE A 114 14.98 -2.66 -8.96
CA PHE A 114 16.11 -2.32 -9.82
C PHE A 114 17.45 -2.54 -9.11
N ALA A 115 17.59 -2.00 -7.89
CA ALA A 115 18.80 -2.15 -7.07
C ALA A 115 19.12 -3.61 -6.70
N ARG A 116 18.12 -4.51 -6.73
CA ARG A 116 18.29 -5.95 -6.46
C ARG A 116 18.43 -6.79 -7.72
N GLY A 117 18.29 -6.22 -8.90
CA GLY A 117 18.25 -6.95 -10.16
C GLY A 117 17.02 -7.85 -10.31
N ASP A 118 15.91 -7.54 -9.60
CA ASP A 118 14.69 -8.35 -9.59
C ASP A 118 13.73 -7.84 -10.66
N LEU A 119 14.02 -8.17 -11.92
CA LEU A 119 13.25 -7.73 -13.07
C LEU A 119 11.86 -8.37 -13.14
N ILE A 120 11.66 -9.56 -12.57
CA ILE A 120 10.36 -10.24 -12.56
C ILE A 120 9.30 -9.41 -11.81
N LYS A 121 9.73 -8.56 -10.87
CA LYS A 121 8.82 -7.66 -10.18
C LYS A 121 8.35 -6.49 -11.04
N PHE A 122 9.01 -6.18 -12.12
CA PHE A 122 8.60 -5.09 -13.01
C PHE A 122 7.22 -5.31 -13.61
N SER A 123 6.87 -6.55 -13.95
CA SER A 123 5.53 -6.90 -14.43
C SER A 123 4.41 -6.75 -13.39
N LYS A 124 4.75 -6.47 -12.13
CA LYS A 124 3.81 -6.27 -11.03
C LYS A 124 3.57 -4.80 -10.67
N PHE A 125 4.06 -3.88 -11.49
CA PHE A 125 3.80 -2.46 -11.34
C PHE A 125 2.60 -2.06 -12.19
N GLY A 126 1.87 -1.08 -11.72
CA GLY A 126 0.71 -0.58 -12.40
C GLY A 126 -0.43 -0.25 -11.43
N PRO A 127 -1.43 0.50 -11.94
CA PRO A 127 -2.61 0.86 -11.15
C PRO A 127 -3.51 -0.35 -10.84
N GLU A 128 -3.45 -1.39 -11.67
CA GLU A 128 -4.13 -2.67 -11.50
C GLU A 128 -3.14 -3.81 -11.75
N LEU A 129 -3.24 -4.86 -10.95
CA LEU A 129 -2.38 -6.05 -11.07
C LEU A 129 -3.18 -7.21 -11.63
N ASP A 130 -2.60 -7.88 -12.62
CA ASP A 130 -3.16 -9.11 -13.19
C ASP A 130 -3.29 -10.23 -12.15
N VAL A 131 -4.37 -10.99 -12.25
CA VAL A 131 -4.65 -12.13 -11.40
C VAL A 131 -4.01 -13.37 -12.01
N ILE A 132 -3.06 -13.93 -11.30
CA ILE A 132 -2.33 -15.15 -11.72
C ILE A 132 -2.89 -16.43 -11.10
N HIS A 133 -3.90 -16.34 -10.24
CA HIS A 133 -4.48 -17.50 -9.55
C HIS A 133 -5.94 -17.23 -9.17
N PRO A 134 -6.88 -18.22 -9.34
CA PRO A 134 -8.32 -18.02 -9.09
C PRO A 134 -8.71 -17.60 -7.67
N LYS A 135 -7.85 -17.84 -6.67
CA LYS A 135 -8.06 -17.43 -5.28
C LYS A 135 -7.42 -16.08 -4.92
N LEU A 136 -6.81 -15.42 -5.88
CA LEU A 136 -6.26 -14.08 -5.67
C LEU A 136 -7.27 -13.05 -6.16
N ILE A 137 -7.58 -12.11 -5.31
CA ILE A 137 -8.43 -10.97 -5.65
C ILE A 137 -7.57 -9.88 -6.30
N PRO A 138 -7.97 -9.34 -7.46
CA PRO A 138 -7.25 -8.26 -8.13
C PRO A 138 -7.04 -7.07 -7.22
N ARG A 139 -5.86 -6.46 -7.32
CA ARG A 139 -5.53 -5.25 -6.54
C ARG A 139 -5.50 -4.04 -7.43
N ILE A 140 -6.17 -2.98 -6.96
CA ILE A 140 -6.14 -1.66 -7.58
C ILE A 140 -5.48 -0.65 -6.65
N LYS A 141 -4.87 0.37 -7.25
CA LYS A 141 -4.16 1.44 -6.57
C LYS A 141 -4.73 2.79 -7.01
N PRO A 142 -5.84 3.25 -6.43
CA PRO A 142 -6.48 4.49 -6.86
C PRO A 142 -5.58 5.73 -6.76
N LEU A 143 -4.57 5.71 -5.88
CA LEU A 143 -3.64 6.82 -5.66
C LEU A 143 -2.30 6.65 -6.40
N TRP A 144 -2.24 5.75 -7.39
CA TRP A 144 -1.05 5.38 -8.15
C TRP A 144 -0.17 6.57 -8.60
N ASN A 145 -0.79 7.65 -9.08
CA ASN A 145 -0.10 8.84 -9.57
C ASN A 145 -0.13 10.02 -8.58
N THR A 146 -0.59 9.81 -7.35
CA THR A 146 -0.71 10.86 -6.34
C THR A 146 0.51 10.88 -5.44
N PRO A 147 1.29 11.98 -5.36
CA PRO A 147 2.42 12.09 -4.45
C PRO A 147 2.02 11.95 -2.96
N GLU A 148 2.87 11.31 -2.14
CA GLU A 148 2.63 11.15 -0.69
C GLU A 148 2.36 12.50 0.00
N LYS A 149 3.07 13.55 -0.41
CA LYS A 149 2.90 14.91 0.11
C LYS A 149 1.49 15.46 -0.14
N GLU A 150 0.90 15.21 -1.30
CA GLU A 150 -0.47 15.62 -1.62
C GLU A 150 -1.49 14.85 -0.78
N VAL A 151 -1.28 13.54 -0.60
CA VAL A 151 -2.12 12.69 0.26
C VAL A 151 -2.13 13.22 1.70
N GLY A 152 -0.95 13.56 2.24
CA GLY A 152 -0.82 14.13 3.58
C GLY A 152 -1.45 15.51 3.69
N THR A 153 -1.18 16.40 2.73
CA THR A 153 -1.75 17.75 2.69
C THR A 153 -3.28 17.71 2.62
N TRP A 154 -3.84 16.84 1.79
CA TRP A 154 -5.29 16.67 1.70
C TRP A 154 -5.89 16.25 3.04
N ALA A 155 -5.26 15.29 3.73
CA ALA A 155 -5.75 14.83 5.03
C ALA A 155 -5.75 15.95 6.08
N ILE A 156 -4.70 16.76 6.12
CA ILE A 156 -4.59 17.90 7.05
C ILE A 156 -5.65 18.97 6.74
N LEU A 157 -5.80 19.34 5.45
CA LEU A 157 -6.76 20.38 5.04
C LEU A 157 -8.22 20.00 5.27
N ASN A 158 -8.51 18.70 5.32
CA ASN A 158 -9.86 18.19 5.56
C ASN A 158 -10.09 17.71 7.00
N ASP A 159 -9.15 18.00 7.91
CA ASP A 159 -9.22 17.61 9.32
C ASP A 159 -9.50 16.10 9.52
N ILE A 160 -8.83 15.27 8.68
CA ILE A 160 -9.00 13.83 8.69
C ILE A 160 -8.09 13.22 9.76
N ASN A 161 -8.68 12.36 10.61
CA ASN A 161 -7.92 11.61 11.59
C ASN A 161 -7.02 10.58 10.89
N ILE A 162 -5.70 10.79 10.97
CA ILE A 162 -4.69 9.89 10.39
C ILE A 162 -3.58 9.62 11.40
N HIS A 163 -3.03 8.40 11.34
CA HIS A 163 -1.84 8.03 12.09
C HIS A 163 -0.58 8.36 11.27
N LEU A 164 0.25 9.25 11.76
CA LEU A 164 1.44 9.76 11.06
C LEU A 164 2.75 9.09 11.51
N ASP A 165 2.74 8.36 12.63
CA ASP A 165 3.95 7.76 13.15
C ASP A 165 4.50 6.67 12.23
N GLU A 166 5.81 6.63 12.11
CA GLU A 166 6.48 5.59 11.34
C GLU A 166 6.58 4.28 12.15
N CYS A 167 6.41 3.16 11.45
CA CYS A 167 6.61 1.85 12.06
C CYS A 167 8.01 1.72 12.68
N PRO A 168 8.15 1.29 13.95
CA PRO A 168 9.44 1.20 14.63
C PRO A 168 10.45 0.30 13.90
N TYR A 169 10.00 -0.61 13.04
CA TYR A 169 10.87 -1.49 12.25
C TYR A 169 11.26 -0.92 10.88
N SER A 170 10.75 0.25 10.49
CA SER A 170 10.93 0.79 9.11
C SER A 170 12.31 1.38 8.86
N HIS A 171 12.93 2.00 9.87
CA HIS A 171 14.12 2.84 9.74
C HIS A 171 15.39 2.14 9.22
N LEU A 172 15.50 0.82 9.40
CA LEU A 172 16.63 0.01 8.90
C LEU A 172 16.38 -0.57 7.50
N SER A 173 15.24 -0.29 6.90
CA SER A 173 14.87 -0.88 5.62
C SER A 173 15.52 -0.16 4.44
N LEU A 174 15.76 -0.90 3.34
CA LEU A 174 16.19 -0.30 2.07
C LEU A 174 15.15 0.73 1.58
N ARG A 175 13.87 0.50 1.86
CA ARG A 175 12.79 1.43 1.52
C ARG A 175 12.98 2.80 2.18
N ALA A 176 13.35 2.83 3.47
CA ALA A 176 13.58 4.09 4.18
C ALA A 176 14.72 4.90 3.54
N LYS A 177 15.81 4.23 3.15
CA LYS A 177 16.94 4.88 2.46
C LYS A 177 16.56 5.45 1.11
N ILE A 178 15.77 4.72 0.34
CA ILE A 178 15.27 5.18 -0.96
C ILE A 178 14.28 6.34 -0.78
N LYS A 179 13.39 6.27 0.22
CA LYS A 179 12.46 7.37 0.57
C LYS A 179 13.22 8.65 0.90
N GLU A 180 14.23 8.56 1.75
CA GLU A 180 15.10 9.69 2.10
C GLU A 180 15.79 10.28 0.87
N PHE A 181 16.39 9.45 0.02
CA PHE A 181 17.01 9.86 -1.22
C PHE A 181 16.03 10.59 -2.15
N LEU A 182 14.83 10.04 -2.35
CA LEU A 182 13.80 10.63 -3.21
C LEU A 182 13.32 11.98 -2.68
N ASN A 183 13.06 12.08 -1.37
CA ASN A 183 12.56 13.31 -0.77
C ASN A 183 13.61 14.43 -0.84
N ASN A 184 14.86 14.12 -0.49
CA ASN A 184 15.96 15.12 -0.55
C ASN A 184 16.17 15.61 -1.99
N ASN A 185 16.03 14.74 -2.99
CA ASN A 185 16.19 15.15 -4.39
C ASN A 185 14.96 15.89 -4.92
N GLU A 186 13.74 15.56 -4.48
CA GLU A 186 12.53 16.29 -4.87
C GLU A 186 12.56 17.74 -4.38
N ASP A 187 13.15 18.00 -3.20
CA ASP A 187 13.30 19.34 -2.66
C ASP A 187 14.30 20.19 -3.48
N ILE A 188 15.33 19.56 -4.08
CA ILE A 188 16.34 20.22 -4.91
C ILE A 188 15.87 20.34 -6.38
N TYR A 189 15.25 19.29 -6.89
CA TYR A 189 14.79 19.14 -8.27
C TYR A 189 13.30 18.77 -8.29
N PRO A 190 12.39 19.73 -8.13
CA PRO A 190 10.94 19.50 -8.10
C PRO A 190 10.47 18.75 -9.35
N GLY A 191 9.70 17.70 -9.16
CA GLY A 191 9.17 16.84 -10.22
C GLY A 191 10.06 15.61 -10.55
N ILE A 192 11.18 15.40 -9.84
CA ILE A 192 12.04 14.24 -10.09
C ILE A 192 11.29 12.91 -9.89
N LYS A 193 10.38 12.84 -8.94
CA LYS A 193 9.55 11.64 -8.69
C LYS A 193 8.67 11.33 -9.90
N ASN A 194 8.01 12.33 -10.46
CA ASN A 194 7.19 12.17 -11.67
C ASN A 194 8.06 11.74 -12.88
N ASN A 195 9.22 12.35 -13.05
CA ASN A 195 10.16 12.00 -14.13
C ASN A 195 10.66 10.55 -14.01
N ILE A 196 10.91 10.07 -12.79
CA ILE A 196 11.27 8.66 -12.55
C ILE A 196 10.10 7.75 -12.93
N MET A 197 8.87 8.09 -12.53
CA MET A 197 7.68 7.32 -12.87
C MET A 197 7.44 7.26 -14.38
N GLU A 198 7.53 8.38 -15.08
CA GLU A 198 7.40 8.43 -16.56
C GLU A 198 8.48 7.60 -17.25
N SER A 199 9.72 7.69 -16.80
CA SER A 199 10.82 6.90 -17.36
C SER A 199 10.56 5.41 -17.17
N PHE A 200 10.05 5.03 -16.00
CA PHE A 200 9.69 3.68 -15.69
C PHE A 200 8.54 3.15 -16.56
N GLN A 201 7.48 3.94 -16.73
CA GLN A 201 6.35 3.58 -17.61
C GLN A 201 6.83 3.37 -19.05
N LYS A 202 7.75 4.21 -19.54
CA LYS A 202 8.37 4.03 -20.86
C LYS A 202 9.16 2.72 -20.97
N ILE A 203 9.92 2.35 -19.95
CA ILE A 203 10.65 1.07 -19.93
C ILE A 203 9.69 -0.12 -20.03
N LEU A 204 8.57 -0.10 -19.31
CA LEU A 204 7.57 -1.17 -19.37
C LEU A 204 6.89 -1.28 -20.75
N THR A 205 6.66 -0.16 -21.42
CA THR A 205 6.07 -0.18 -22.78
C THR A 205 7.09 -0.68 -23.82
N PHE A 206 8.38 -0.40 -23.67
CA PHE A 206 9.42 -0.94 -24.56
C PHE A 206 9.55 -2.47 -24.49
N GLU A 207 9.31 -3.06 -23.31
CA GLU A 207 9.32 -4.54 -23.16
C GLU A 207 8.16 -5.22 -23.92
N SER A 208 7.01 -4.55 -24.02
CA SER A 208 5.86 -5.08 -24.77
C SER A 208 6.06 -5.06 -26.30
N ASP A 209 6.99 -4.26 -26.80
CA ASP A 209 7.26 -4.10 -28.24
C ASP A 209 8.42 -4.97 -28.73
N ILE A 210 9.10 -5.72 -27.85
CA ILE A 210 10.15 -6.66 -28.26
C ILE A 210 9.48 -7.97 -28.71
N PRO A 211 9.60 -8.35 -30.01
CA PRO A 211 9.07 -9.63 -30.48
C PRO A 211 9.73 -10.76 -29.71
N SER A 212 8.91 -11.63 -29.14
CA SER A 212 9.38 -12.90 -28.54
C SER A 212 10.05 -13.74 -29.65
N ASN A 213 11.36 -13.85 -29.58
CA ASN A 213 12.14 -14.76 -30.44
C ASN A 213 11.89 -16.23 -30.03
#